data_674bd7fd3e8ba5638f53296e019e7184
#
_entry.id   674bd7fd3e8ba5638f53296e019e7184
#
_cell.length_a   1.000
_cell.length_b   1.000
_cell.length_c   1.000
_cell.angle_alpha   90.00
_cell.angle_beta   90.00
_cell.angle_gamma   90.00
#
_symmetry.space_group_name_H-M   'P 1'
#
loop_
_entity.id
_entity.type
_entity.pdbx_description
1 polymer ?
#
loop_
_entity_poly.entity_id
_entity_poly.type
_entity_poly.pdbx_seq_one_letter_code
_entity_poly.pdbx_strand_id
1 'polypeptide(L)'
;EHLITAEVMVASFAQAPSQATVARLKEAGVVVIPTIGARRHAEKVAEWGVDAVIAQGTEGGGHTGVVPTSLLIPQVLDAVDLPVIAAGGFVDGRGLAAALAWGADGIAMGTRFLLTADSSVPDNVKAEYLATPSTGTVVTTAIDGAPQRVIATDMVRRLEAARLTRFPRAAANALRFRRLTGTSLRALLAEGIRMKKAQDLTWGQVALAANAPMLTRATMVEGRTEVGILPTGQGVGSIDELPSVADLVSRIVAEATEALDRLCGG
;
A
#
# COMPACT_ATOMS: atom_id res chain seq x y z
N GLU A 1 -18.56 10.49 2.96
CA GLU A 1 -20.00 10.43 2.71
C GLU A 1 -20.39 9.14 2.01
N HIS A 2 -19.81 8.81 0.86
CA HIS A 2 -20.10 7.57 0.11
C HIS A 2 -19.99 6.28 0.95
N LEU A 3 -19.00 6.15 1.82
CA LEU A 3 -18.85 4.99 2.69
C LEU A 3 -20.04 4.85 3.66
N ILE A 4 -20.49 5.96 4.23
CA ILE A 4 -21.63 5.98 5.16
C ILE A 4 -22.92 5.67 4.42
N THR A 5 -23.14 6.30 3.25
CA THR A 5 -24.35 6.06 2.41
C THR A 5 -24.40 4.63 1.88
N ALA A 6 -23.24 4.00 1.65
CA ALA A 6 -23.14 2.61 1.22
C ALA A 6 -23.21 1.58 2.38
N GLU A 7 -23.42 2.06 3.61
CA GLU A 7 -23.56 1.24 4.84
C GLU A 7 -22.39 0.26 5.03
N VAL A 8 -21.13 0.70 4.68
CA VAL A 8 -19.96 -0.16 4.88
C VAL A 8 -19.70 -0.35 6.38
N MET A 9 -19.43 -1.56 6.80
CA MET A 9 -19.12 -1.89 8.19
C MET A 9 -17.68 -1.55 8.54
N VAL A 10 -16.75 -1.68 7.60
CA VAL A 10 -15.31 -1.49 7.82
C VAL A 10 -14.72 -0.60 6.73
N ALA A 11 -13.94 0.39 7.12
CA ALA A 11 -13.19 1.26 6.22
C ALA A 11 -11.68 1.13 6.50
N SER A 12 -10.97 0.45 5.59
CA SER A 12 -9.51 0.41 5.59
C SER A 12 -8.95 1.52 4.70
N PHE A 13 -7.86 2.15 5.13
CA PHE A 13 -7.22 3.26 4.42
C PHE A 13 -5.75 2.96 4.18
N ALA A 14 -5.29 3.15 2.93
CA ALA A 14 -3.88 2.99 2.56
C ALA A 14 -2.95 4.02 3.22
N GLN A 15 -3.52 5.13 3.70
CA GLN A 15 -2.88 6.16 4.54
C GLN A 15 -3.90 6.65 5.54
N ALA A 16 -3.44 7.20 6.68
CA ALA A 16 -4.36 7.75 7.67
C ALA A 16 -5.21 8.90 7.08
N PRO A 17 -6.55 8.82 7.14
CA PRO A 17 -7.42 9.92 6.75
C PRO A 17 -7.30 11.09 7.73
N SER A 18 -8.03 12.19 7.51
CA SER A 18 -8.07 13.28 8.48
C SER A 18 -8.82 12.88 9.76
N GLN A 19 -8.46 13.50 10.89
CA GLN A 19 -9.17 13.29 12.17
C GLN A 19 -10.69 13.48 12.04
N ALA A 20 -11.11 14.53 11.31
CA ALA A 20 -12.53 14.80 11.05
C ALA A 20 -13.20 13.67 10.25
N THR A 21 -12.48 13.02 9.34
CA THR A 21 -12.98 11.85 8.60
C THR A 21 -13.14 10.64 9.53
N VAL A 22 -12.16 10.40 10.40
CA VAL A 22 -12.23 9.34 11.41
C VAL A 22 -13.45 9.57 12.30
N ALA A 23 -13.58 10.74 12.93
CA ALA A 23 -14.70 11.08 13.81
C ALA A 23 -16.05 10.83 13.13
N ARG A 24 -16.23 11.29 11.90
CA ARG A 24 -17.48 11.13 11.16
C ARG A 24 -17.80 9.67 10.83
N LEU A 25 -16.81 8.85 10.51
CA LEU A 25 -16.99 7.42 10.27
C LEU A 25 -17.35 6.69 11.58
N LYS A 26 -16.69 7.05 12.67
CA LYS A 26 -16.97 6.49 14.00
C LYS A 26 -18.38 6.84 14.48
N GLU A 27 -18.84 8.09 14.28
CA GLU A 27 -20.22 8.51 14.55
C GLU A 27 -21.26 7.69 13.78
N ALA A 28 -20.90 7.25 12.56
CA ALA A 28 -21.71 6.38 11.73
C ALA A 28 -21.57 4.87 12.04
N GLY A 29 -20.82 4.49 13.09
CA GLY A 29 -20.63 3.09 13.48
C GLY A 29 -19.68 2.29 12.58
N VAL A 30 -18.91 2.96 11.73
CA VAL A 30 -17.94 2.30 10.83
C VAL A 30 -16.65 1.99 11.58
N VAL A 31 -16.16 0.75 11.46
CA VAL A 31 -14.84 0.35 11.94
C VAL A 31 -13.76 0.99 11.04
N VAL A 32 -12.80 1.70 11.65
CA VAL A 32 -11.78 2.47 10.90
C VAL A 32 -10.38 1.88 11.14
N ILE A 33 -9.72 1.44 10.05
CA ILE A 33 -8.41 0.77 10.08
C ILE A 33 -7.44 1.50 9.13
N PRO A 34 -6.69 2.51 9.58
CA PRO A 34 -5.69 3.18 8.76
C PRO A 34 -4.38 2.38 8.68
N THR A 35 -3.67 2.51 7.54
CA THR A 35 -2.29 2.05 7.41
C THR A 35 -1.34 3.13 7.90
N ILE A 36 -0.35 2.74 8.70
CA ILE A 36 0.69 3.60 9.26
C ILE A 36 2.09 3.02 8.98
N GLY A 37 3.09 3.88 8.89
CA GLY A 37 4.47 3.48 8.61
C GLY A 37 5.48 3.98 9.66
N ALA A 38 5.02 4.45 10.83
CA ALA A 38 5.88 4.88 11.93
C ALA A 38 5.10 4.87 13.27
N ARG A 39 5.81 4.63 14.38
CA ARG A 39 5.27 4.66 15.74
C ARG A 39 4.42 5.91 16.01
N ARG A 40 4.99 7.11 15.76
CA ARG A 40 4.26 8.40 15.97
C ARG A 40 2.95 8.51 15.19
N HIS A 41 2.82 7.79 14.06
CA HIS A 41 1.57 7.77 13.30
C HIS A 41 0.54 6.87 13.98
N ALA A 42 0.95 5.76 14.59
CA ALA A 42 0.08 4.90 15.39
C ALA A 42 -0.46 5.64 16.61
N GLU A 43 0.42 6.27 17.39
CA GLU A 43 0.05 7.10 18.55
C GLU A 43 -0.99 8.17 18.15
N LYS A 44 -0.72 8.89 17.06
CA LYS A 44 -1.61 9.94 16.57
C LYS A 44 -2.99 9.44 16.15
N VAL A 45 -3.08 8.32 15.43
CA VAL A 45 -4.40 7.81 14.98
C VAL A 45 -5.15 7.11 16.11
N ALA A 46 -4.44 6.55 17.10
CA ALA A 46 -5.03 6.02 18.33
C ALA A 46 -5.78 7.12 19.10
N GLU A 47 -5.17 8.32 19.25
CA GLU A 47 -5.84 9.49 19.84
C GLU A 47 -7.10 9.92 19.08
N TRP A 48 -7.22 9.59 17.80
CA TRP A 48 -8.41 9.87 16.99
C TRP A 48 -9.52 8.83 17.13
N GLY A 49 -9.28 7.74 17.89
CA GLY A 49 -10.26 6.71 18.17
C GLY A 49 -10.48 5.70 17.05
N VAL A 50 -9.43 5.38 16.26
CA VAL A 50 -9.49 4.29 15.29
C VAL A 50 -9.60 2.93 15.99
N ASP A 51 -10.08 1.90 15.30
CA ASP A 51 -10.38 0.60 15.91
C ASP A 51 -9.21 -0.39 15.83
N ALA A 52 -8.35 -0.24 14.84
CA ALA A 52 -7.13 -1.03 14.64
C ALA A 52 -6.17 -0.25 13.73
N VAL A 53 -4.93 -0.72 13.61
CA VAL A 53 -3.96 -0.16 12.67
C VAL A 53 -3.31 -1.25 11.82
N ILE A 54 -3.04 -0.94 10.53
CA ILE A 54 -2.15 -1.74 9.70
C ILE A 54 -0.78 -1.09 9.77
N ALA A 55 0.18 -1.75 10.43
CA ALA A 55 1.55 -1.27 10.53
C ALA A 55 2.38 -1.81 9.37
N GLN A 56 2.69 -0.95 8.38
CA GLN A 56 3.39 -1.34 7.16
C GLN A 56 4.86 -0.91 7.22
N GLY A 57 5.75 -1.90 7.26
CA GLY A 57 7.20 -1.67 7.17
C GLY A 57 7.67 -1.32 5.76
N THR A 58 8.97 -0.95 5.67
CA THR A 58 9.58 -0.48 4.40
C THR A 58 9.58 -1.52 3.29
N GLU A 59 9.44 -2.80 3.60
CA GLU A 59 9.34 -3.90 2.63
C GLU A 59 7.99 -3.93 1.90
N GLY A 60 7.00 -3.16 2.37
CA GLY A 60 5.69 -3.03 1.74
C GLY A 60 5.77 -2.39 0.35
N GLY A 61 4.82 -2.77 -0.52
CA GLY A 61 4.66 -2.22 -1.86
C GLY A 61 3.85 -0.93 -1.89
N GLY A 62 4.02 -0.15 -2.95
CA GLY A 62 3.40 1.17 -3.07
C GLY A 62 3.97 2.16 -2.06
N HIS A 63 3.17 3.08 -1.57
CA HIS A 63 3.63 4.04 -0.56
C HIS A 63 4.13 3.31 0.69
N THR A 64 5.33 3.64 1.13
CA THR A 64 5.97 2.95 2.26
C THR A 64 6.74 3.91 3.14
N GLY A 65 6.90 3.53 4.42
CA GLY A 65 7.77 4.20 5.37
C GLY A 65 9.25 3.81 5.18
N VAL A 66 10.08 4.20 6.15
CA VAL A 66 11.53 3.93 6.14
C VAL A 66 11.93 2.90 7.20
N VAL A 67 11.00 2.51 8.08
CA VAL A 67 11.29 1.57 9.17
C VAL A 67 11.03 0.14 8.70
N PRO A 68 12.00 -0.78 8.83
CA PRO A 68 11.79 -2.19 8.54
C PRO A 68 10.65 -2.81 9.36
N THR A 69 9.95 -3.77 8.78
CA THR A 69 8.79 -4.44 9.40
C THR A 69 9.14 -5.00 10.78
N SER A 70 10.28 -5.69 10.90
CA SER A 70 10.75 -6.30 12.16
C SER A 70 11.04 -5.31 13.29
N LEU A 71 11.28 -4.04 12.97
CA LEU A 71 11.46 -2.97 13.95
C LEU A 71 10.16 -2.19 14.18
N LEU A 72 9.38 -1.98 13.13
CA LEU A 72 8.16 -1.18 13.22
C LEU A 72 7.08 -1.86 14.07
N ILE A 73 6.86 -3.18 13.85
CA ILE A 73 5.77 -3.90 14.52
C ILE A 73 5.92 -3.86 16.05
N PRO A 74 7.06 -4.26 16.65
CA PRO A 74 7.23 -4.13 18.11
C PRO A 74 7.09 -2.68 18.60
N GLN A 75 7.64 -1.70 17.88
CA GLN A 75 7.52 -0.28 18.27
C GLN A 75 6.08 0.22 18.29
N VAL A 76 5.23 -0.28 17.39
CA VAL A 76 3.81 0.09 17.34
C VAL A 76 3.05 -0.61 18.48
N LEU A 77 3.30 -1.91 18.68
CA LEU A 77 2.69 -2.68 19.78
C LEU A 77 2.99 -2.08 21.17
N ASP A 78 4.22 -1.60 21.37
CA ASP A 78 4.62 -0.92 22.60
C ASP A 78 3.98 0.49 22.78
N ALA A 79 3.42 1.05 21.71
CA ALA A 79 2.96 2.45 21.68
C ALA A 79 1.44 2.61 21.78
N VAL A 80 0.67 1.60 21.40
CA VAL A 80 -0.79 1.68 21.32
C VAL A 80 -1.46 0.43 21.89
N ASP A 81 -2.58 0.62 22.56
CA ASP A 81 -3.46 -0.45 23.04
C ASP A 81 -4.61 -0.68 22.06
N LEU A 82 -4.23 -1.04 20.82
CA LEU A 82 -5.15 -1.30 19.71
C LEU A 82 -4.70 -2.56 18.96
N PRO A 83 -5.61 -3.30 18.32
CA PRO A 83 -5.23 -4.37 17.41
C PRO A 83 -4.27 -3.89 16.32
N VAL A 84 -3.16 -4.62 16.14
CA VAL A 84 -2.11 -4.30 15.16
C VAL A 84 -2.03 -5.40 14.11
N ILE A 85 -2.26 -5.04 12.86
CA ILE A 85 -2.11 -5.91 11.70
C ILE A 85 -0.76 -5.59 11.06
N ALA A 86 0.15 -6.57 11.03
CA ALA A 86 1.48 -6.40 10.46
C ALA A 86 1.43 -6.46 8.93
N ALA A 87 2.12 -5.55 8.26
CA ALA A 87 2.21 -5.51 6.79
C ALA A 87 3.63 -5.21 6.32
N GLY A 88 3.96 -5.68 5.12
CA GLY A 88 5.28 -5.48 4.50
C GLY A 88 6.16 -6.73 4.60
N GLY A 89 6.47 -7.33 3.44
CA GLY A 89 7.37 -8.46 3.33
C GLY A 89 6.76 -9.84 3.62
N PHE A 90 5.53 -9.94 4.06
CA PHE A 90 4.86 -11.21 4.36
C PHE A 90 4.42 -11.93 3.07
N VAL A 91 4.73 -13.22 2.95
CA VAL A 91 4.44 -14.03 1.74
C VAL A 91 3.91 -15.43 2.06
N ASP A 92 4.20 -15.98 3.24
CA ASP A 92 3.87 -17.34 3.66
C ASP A 92 3.52 -17.42 5.16
N GLY A 93 3.25 -18.65 5.66
CA GLY A 93 2.87 -18.88 7.05
C GLY A 93 3.98 -18.63 8.07
N ARG A 94 5.25 -18.69 7.65
CA ARG A 94 6.39 -18.32 8.55
C ARG A 94 6.31 -16.85 8.92
N GLY A 95 5.89 -16.00 7.95
CA GLY A 95 5.65 -14.58 8.18
C GLY A 95 4.49 -14.35 9.15
N LEU A 96 3.39 -15.10 9.03
CA LEU A 96 2.27 -15.04 9.99
C LEU A 96 2.72 -15.44 11.39
N ALA A 97 3.43 -16.57 11.53
CA ALA A 97 3.96 -17.03 12.82
C ALA A 97 4.87 -15.98 13.47
N ALA A 98 5.76 -15.35 12.69
CA ALA A 98 6.65 -14.30 13.19
C ALA A 98 5.86 -13.07 13.67
N ALA A 99 4.86 -12.62 12.91
CA ALA A 99 4.01 -11.49 13.30
C ALA A 99 3.25 -11.76 14.61
N LEU A 100 2.65 -12.96 14.74
CA LEU A 100 1.97 -13.39 15.97
C LEU A 100 2.94 -13.47 17.15
N ALA A 101 4.16 -13.97 16.92
CA ALA A 101 5.21 -14.04 17.97
C ALA A 101 5.67 -12.64 18.41
N TRP A 102 5.60 -11.61 17.58
CA TRP A 102 5.82 -10.21 17.98
C TRP A 102 4.65 -9.64 18.78
N GLY A 103 3.47 -10.26 18.73
CA GLY A 103 2.25 -9.81 19.41
C GLY A 103 1.24 -9.14 18.47
N ALA A 104 1.44 -9.17 17.14
CA ALA A 104 0.45 -8.68 16.19
C ALA A 104 -0.77 -9.61 16.12
N ASP A 105 -1.95 -9.07 15.79
CA ASP A 105 -3.21 -9.81 15.69
C ASP A 105 -3.36 -10.54 14.35
N GLY A 106 -2.51 -10.22 13.38
CA GLY A 106 -2.52 -10.85 12.07
C GLY A 106 -1.60 -10.14 11.07
N ILE A 107 -1.68 -10.55 9.80
CA ILE A 107 -0.89 -9.96 8.71
C ILE A 107 -1.77 -9.46 7.57
N ALA A 108 -1.30 -8.41 6.87
CA ALA A 108 -1.86 -7.93 5.61
C ALA A 108 -0.84 -8.10 4.49
N MET A 109 -1.28 -8.69 3.38
CA MET A 109 -0.44 -9.01 2.23
C MET A 109 -1.03 -8.40 0.95
N GLY A 110 -0.28 -7.52 0.26
CA GLY A 110 -0.67 -6.98 -1.02
C GLY A 110 -0.16 -7.85 -2.18
N THR A 111 1.16 -7.88 -2.37
CA THR A 111 1.81 -8.57 -3.48
C THR A 111 1.50 -10.07 -3.53
N ARG A 112 1.40 -10.74 -2.37
CA ARG A 112 1.06 -12.16 -2.32
C ARG A 112 -0.35 -12.45 -2.84
N PHE A 113 -1.35 -11.64 -2.48
CA PHE A 113 -2.72 -11.79 -2.99
C PHE A 113 -2.87 -11.29 -4.42
N LEU A 114 -2.10 -10.28 -4.85
CA LEU A 114 -2.02 -9.88 -6.26
C LEU A 114 -1.57 -11.05 -7.13
N LEU A 115 -0.65 -11.87 -6.64
CA LEU A 115 -0.13 -13.07 -7.30
C LEU A 115 -0.94 -14.31 -6.92
N THR A 116 -2.22 -14.29 -7.22
CA THR A 116 -3.13 -15.43 -7.14
C THR A 116 -3.88 -15.63 -8.46
N ALA A 117 -4.44 -16.80 -8.67
CA ALA A 117 -5.28 -17.09 -9.83
C ALA A 117 -6.54 -16.22 -9.85
N ASP A 118 -7.10 -15.90 -8.65
CA ASP A 118 -8.32 -15.11 -8.50
C ASP A 118 -8.13 -13.61 -8.73
N SER A 119 -6.87 -13.13 -8.76
CA SER A 119 -6.59 -11.73 -9.01
C SER A 119 -6.91 -11.34 -10.45
N SER A 120 -7.65 -10.25 -10.63
CA SER A 120 -8.01 -9.70 -11.95
C SER A 120 -6.87 -8.95 -12.65
N VAL A 121 -5.69 -8.88 -12.05
CA VAL A 121 -4.50 -8.29 -12.67
C VAL A 121 -4.12 -9.10 -13.92
N PRO A 122 -3.83 -8.46 -15.08
CA PRO A 122 -3.50 -9.14 -16.31
C PRO A 122 -2.31 -10.11 -16.17
N ASP A 123 -2.36 -11.26 -16.88
CA ASP A 123 -1.35 -12.33 -16.74
C ASP A 123 0.06 -11.89 -17.14
N ASN A 124 0.19 -11.03 -18.16
CA ASN A 124 1.48 -10.45 -18.52
C ASN A 124 2.08 -9.58 -17.41
N VAL A 125 1.24 -8.92 -16.61
CA VAL A 125 1.68 -8.16 -15.45
C VAL A 125 2.11 -9.11 -14.34
N LYS A 126 1.31 -10.16 -14.02
CA LYS A 126 1.71 -11.19 -13.05
C LYS A 126 3.05 -11.84 -13.41
N ALA A 127 3.29 -12.08 -14.70
CA ALA A 127 4.56 -12.63 -15.19
C ALA A 127 5.77 -11.74 -14.87
N GLU A 128 5.64 -10.40 -14.99
CA GLU A 128 6.68 -9.44 -14.60
C GLU A 128 7.00 -9.51 -13.09
N TYR A 129 5.95 -9.67 -12.25
CA TYR A 129 6.15 -9.84 -10.82
C TYR A 129 6.88 -11.14 -10.51
N LEU A 130 6.44 -12.28 -11.08
CA LEU A 130 7.07 -13.60 -10.86
C LEU A 130 8.53 -13.65 -11.33
N ALA A 131 8.88 -12.87 -12.35
CA ALA A 131 10.26 -12.76 -12.84
C ALA A 131 11.14 -11.80 -12.00
N THR A 132 10.56 -11.10 -11.01
CA THR A 132 11.26 -10.05 -10.27
C THR A 132 11.90 -10.60 -8.99
N PRO A 133 13.23 -10.56 -8.84
CA PRO A 133 13.90 -10.96 -7.60
C PRO A 133 13.66 -9.91 -6.50
N SER A 134 13.87 -10.26 -5.23
CA SER A 134 13.72 -9.34 -4.08
C SER A 134 14.57 -8.07 -4.23
N THR A 135 15.72 -8.15 -4.92
CA THR A 135 16.59 -7.01 -5.25
C THR A 135 16.13 -6.20 -6.46
N GLY A 136 15.13 -6.69 -7.19
CA GLY A 136 14.56 -6.04 -8.37
C GLY A 136 13.58 -4.91 -8.06
N THR A 137 13.43 -4.52 -6.79
CA THR A 137 12.55 -3.43 -6.37
C THR A 137 13.34 -2.18 -5.98
N VAL A 138 12.74 -1.02 -6.12
CA VAL A 138 13.31 0.27 -5.71
C VAL A 138 12.28 1.11 -4.97
N VAL A 139 12.71 1.87 -3.97
CA VAL A 139 11.89 2.93 -3.35
C VAL A 139 12.24 4.24 -4.04
N THR A 140 11.24 4.87 -4.65
CA THR A 140 11.44 6.10 -5.43
C THR A 140 10.40 7.16 -5.08
N THR A 141 10.78 8.43 -5.15
CA THR A 141 9.88 9.60 -5.06
C THR A 141 9.58 10.20 -6.43
N ALA A 142 10.05 9.57 -7.51
CA ALA A 142 9.95 10.13 -8.86
C ALA A 142 8.54 10.04 -9.46
N ILE A 143 7.64 9.25 -8.85
CA ILE A 143 6.30 8.97 -9.34
C ILE A 143 5.34 10.11 -8.99
N ASP A 144 5.18 10.38 -7.69
CA ASP A 144 4.21 11.35 -7.15
C ASP A 144 4.79 12.24 -6.03
N GLY A 145 6.09 12.10 -5.75
CA GLY A 145 6.78 12.89 -4.72
C GLY A 145 6.84 12.22 -3.35
N ALA A 146 6.05 11.17 -3.11
CA ALA A 146 6.12 10.35 -1.89
C ALA A 146 6.95 9.08 -2.12
N PRO A 147 7.60 8.52 -1.09
CA PRO A 147 8.33 7.27 -1.22
C PRO A 147 7.39 6.12 -1.58
N GLN A 148 7.66 5.44 -2.70
CA GLN A 148 6.92 4.27 -3.16
C GLN A 148 7.87 3.15 -3.55
N ARG A 149 7.57 1.91 -3.13
CA ARG A 149 8.28 0.72 -3.60
C ARG A 149 7.59 0.15 -4.82
N VAL A 150 8.37 0.01 -5.88
CA VAL A 150 7.92 -0.50 -7.19
C VAL A 150 8.99 -1.43 -7.77
N ILE A 151 8.63 -2.21 -8.79
CA ILE A 151 9.63 -2.92 -9.61
C ILE A 151 10.50 -1.88 -10.35
N ALA A 152 11.81 -2.11 -10.35
CA ALA A 152 12.82 -1.23 -10.96
C ALA A 152 12.83 -1.38 -12.50
N THR A 153 11.72 -1.08 -13.15
CA THR A 153 11.59 -1.12 -14.62
C THR A 153 12.35 0.01 -15.30
N ASP A 154 12.59 -0.10 -16.60
CA ASP A 154 13.18 0.98 -17.39
C ASP A 154 12.35 2.26 -17.36
N MET A 155 11.02 2.12 -17.23
CA MET A 155 10.13 3.27 -17.04
C MET A 155 10.45 4.01 -15.74
N VAL A 156 10.61 3.29 -14.64
CA VAL A 156 10.96 3.87 -13.33
C VAL A 156 12.32 4.53 -13.37
N ARG A 157 13.35 3.87 -13.95
CA ARG A 157 14.69 4.44 -14.13
C ARG A 157 14.67 5.73 -14.95
N ARG A 158 13.86 5.78 -16.02
CA ARG A 158 13.66 7.00 -16.82
C ARG A 158 12.97 8.12 -16.02
N LEU A 159 12.03 7.79 -15.15
CA LEU A 159 11.39 8.77 -14.26
C LEU A 159 12.40 9.34 -13.25
N GLU A 160 13.27 8.51 -12.69
CA GLU A 160 14.31 8.94 -11.77
C GLU A 160 15.35 9.84 -12.45
N ALA A 161 15.78 9.48 -13.67
CA ALA A 161 16.72 10.27 -14.47
C ALA A 161 16.14 11.61 -14.95
N ALA A 162 14.83 11.68 -15.15
CA ALA A 162 14.14 12.83 -15.78
C ALA A 162 13.83 13.98 -14.79
N ARG A 163 14.78 14.39 -13.94
CA ARG A 163 14.57 15.43 -12.88
C ARG A 163 13.92 16.72 -13.38
N LEU A 164 14.31 17.22 -14.55
CA LEU A 164 13.84 18.51 -15.11
C LEU A 164 12.52 18.38 -15.90
N THR A 165 12.22 17.20 -16.45
CA THR A 165 11.02 17.00 -17.31
C THR A 165 9.83 16.38 -16.58
N ARG A 166 9.94 16.16 -15.26
CA ARG A 166 8.86 15.55 -14.45
C ARG A 166 7.58 16.37 -14.44
N PHE A 167 7.68 17.68 -14.26
CA PHE A 167 6.53 18.57 -14.11
C PHE A 167 5.69 18.70 -15.38
N PRO A 168 6.23 18.94 -16.58
CA PRO A 168 5.44 18.96 -17.82
C PRO A 168 4.69 17.65 -18.08
N ARG A 169 5.35 16.49 -17.81
CA ARG A 169 4.72 15.17 -17.96
C ARG A 169 3.59 14.94 -16.95
N ALA A 170 3.78 15.35 -15.68
CA ALA A 170 2.75 15.28 -14.67
C ALA A 170 1.52 16.13 -15.03
N ALA A 171 1.72 17.33 -15.55
CA ALA A 171 0.64 18.19 -16.04
C ALA A 171 -0.12 17.54 -17.22
N ALA A 172 0.60 16.94 -18.17
CA ALA A 172 -0.02 16.20 -19.29
C ALA A 172 -0.82 14.99 -18.79
N ASN A 173 -0.30 14.24 -17.81
CA ASN A 173 -1.00 13.12 -17.19
C ASN A 173 -2.24 13.56 -16.40
N ALA A 174 -2.19 14.67 -15.68
CA ALA A 174 -3.36 15.26 -15.00
C ALA A 174 -4.47 15.63 -15.99
N LEU A 175 -4.12 16.20 -17.15
CA LEU A 175 -5.07 16.49 -18.23
C LEU A 175 -5.66 15.21 -18.84
N ARG A 176 -4.85 14.15 -18.97
CA ARG A 176 -5.30 12.84 -19.48
C ARG A 176 -6.23 12.17 -18.47
N PHE A 177 -5.88 12.20 -17.18
CA PHE A 177 -6.74 11.71 -16.08
C PHE A 177 -8.10 12.39 -16.09
N ARG A 178 -8.14 13.73 -16.24
CA ARG A 178 -9.37 14.49 -16.39
C ARG A 178 -10.25 13.98 -17.54
N ARG A 179 -9.65 13.70 -18.71
CA ARG A 179 -10.40 13.18 -19.88
C ARG A 179 -11.00 11.80 -19.61
N LEU A 180 -10.29 10.96 -18.87
CA LEU A 180 -10.72 9.59 -18.55
C LEU A 180 -11.78 9.55 -17.45
N THR A 181 -11.69 10.44 -16.46
CA THR A 181 -12.60 10.45 -15.29
C THR A 181 -13.77 11.43 -15.42
N GLY A 182 -13.78 12.28 -16.46
CA GLY A 182 -14.77 13.34 -16.60
C GLY A 182 -14.68 14.47 -15.56
N THR A 183 -13.62 14.46 -14.73
CA THR A 183 -13.43 15.43 -13.62
C THR A 183 -13.24 16.83 -14.17
N SER A 184 -13.97 17.83 -13.62
CA SER A 184 -13.85 19.23 -14.04
C SER A 184 -12.50 19.83 -13.59
N LEU A 185 -11.98 20.82 -14.34
CA LEU A 185 -10.76 21.57 -13.94
C LEU A 185 -10.89 22.21 -12.56
N ARG A 186 -12.09 22.70 -12.24
CA ARG A 186 -12.38 23.29 -10.92
C ARG A 186 -12.27 22.26 -9.80
N ALA A 187 -12.78 21.04 -10.03
CA ALA A 187 -12.66 19.95 -9.07
C ALA A 187 -11.21 19.50 -8.87
N LEU A 188 -10.43 19.38 -9.96
CA LEU A 188 -8.99 19.06 -9.88
C LEU A 188 -8.19 20.13 -9.14
N LEU A 189 -8.47 21.43 -9.40
CA LEU A 189 -7.82 22.53 -8.68
C LEU A 189 -8.22 22.55 -7.19
N ALA A 190 -9.50 22.35 -6.88
CA ALA A 190 -9.99 22.29 -5.50
C ALA A 190 -9.36 21.10 -4.74
N GLU A 191 -9.23 19.95 -5.39
CA GLU A 191 -8.54 18.79 -4.82
C GLU A 191 -7.04 19.07 -4.60
N GLY A 192 -6.37 19.66 -5.60
CA GLY A 192 -4.97 20.07 -5.48
C GLY A 192 -4.73 21.04 -4.32
N ILE A 193 -5.64 22.02 -4.10
CA ILE A 193 -5.57 22.94 -2.97
C ILE A 193 -5.78 22.18 -1.64
N ARG A 194 -6.73 21.26 -1.59
CA ARG A 194 -6.97 20.42 -0.41
C ARG A 194 -5.75 19.56 -0.07
N MET A 195 -5.20 18.86 -1.04
CA MET A 195 -3.99 18.03 -0.87
C MET A 195 -2.81 18.88 -0.40
N LYS A 196 -2.58 20.04 -1.03
CA LYS A 196 -1.53 20.98 -0.64
C LYS A 196 -1.64 21.40 0.82
N LYS A 197 -2.84 21.73 1.30
CA LYS A 197 -3.09 22.17 2.67
C LYS A 197 -3.03 21.01 3.69
N ALA A 198 -3.55 19.85 3.31
CA ALA A 198 -3.64 18.69 4.21
C ALA A 198 -2.29 18.00 4.45
N GLN A 199 -1.39 18.02 3.47
CA GLN A 199 -0.12 17.29 3.48
C GLN A 199 1.11 18.21 3.37
N ASP A 200 0.91 19.52 3.43
CA ASP A 200 1.97 20.56 3.27
C ASP A 200 2.82 20.39 2.00
N LEU A 201 2.16 20.04 0.89
CA LEU A 201 2.80 19.77 -0.39
C LEU A 201 3.10 21.05 -1.17
N THR A 202 4.17 21.02 -1.95
CA THR A 202 4.42 22.02 -2.99
C THR A 202 3.48 21.80 -4.20
N TRP A 203 3.24 22.83 -5.03
CA TRP A 203 2.47 22.66 -6.26
C TRP A 203 3.07 21.63 -7.23
N GLY A 204 4.38 21.50 -7.21
CA GLY A 204 5.08 20.47 -7.98
C GLY A 204 4.72 19.04 -7.52
N GLN A 205 4.66 18.81 -6.21
CA GLN A 205 4.25 17.52 -5.64
C GLN A 205 2.77 17.23 -5.90
N VAL A 206 1.88 18.23 -5.80
CA VAL A 206 0.47 18.09 -6.16
C VAL A 206 0.30 17.71 -7.65
N ALA A 207 1.08 18.33 -8.54
CA ALA A 207 1.08 17.95 -9.96
C ALA A 207 1.60 16.52 -10.19
N LEU A 208 2.63 16.09 -9.45
CA LEU A 208 3.17 14.74 -9.52
C LEU A 208 2.19 13.69 -8.94
N ALA A 209 1.43 14.03 -7.90
CA ALA A 209 0.47 13.11 -7.28
C ALA A 209 -0.61 12.60 -8.27
N ALA A 210 -0.88 13.34 -9.34
CA ALA A 210 -1.77 12.89 -10.41
C ALA A 210 -1.18 11.78 -11.30
N ASN A 211 0.14 11.52 -11.22
CA ASN A 211 0.78 10.48 -12.04
C ASN A 211 0.47 9.07 -11.53
N ALA A 212 0.53 8.84 -10.22
CA ALA A 212 0.45 7.51 -9.64
C ALA A 212 -0.81 6.74 -10.07
N PRO A 213 -2.04 7.29 -9.99
CA PRO A 213 -3.24 6.60 -10.43
C PRO A 213 -3.22 6.21 -11.91
N MET A 214 -2.68 7.08 -12.77
CA MET A 214 -2.62 6.85 -14.21
C MET A 214 -1.61 5.76 -14.57
N LEU A 215 -0.43 5.81 -13.97
CA LEU A 215 0.64 4.84 -14.21
C LEU A 215 0.28 3.46 -13.63
N THR A 216 -0.37 3.43 -12.47
CA THR A 216 -0.88 2.19 -11.86
C THR A 216 -2.00 1.60 -12.71
N ARG A 217 -2.95 2.41 -13.18
CA ARG A 217 -4.02 1.93 -14.07
C ARG A 217 -3.48 1.34 -15.36
N ALA A 218 -2.48 1.99 -15.98
CA ALA A 218 -1.87 1.52 -17.23
C ALA A 218 -1.34 0.10 -17.11
N THR A 219 -0.76 -0.27 -15.95
CA THR A 219 -0.28 -1.64 -15.69
C THR A 219 -1.38 -2.54 -15.15
N MET A 220 -1.95 -2.22 -14.00
CA MET A 220 -2.82 -3.13 -13.23
C MET A 220 -4.16 -3.42 -13.88
N VAL A 221 -4.63 -2.55 -14.78
CA VAL A 221 -5.93 -2.68 -15.46
C VAL A 221 -5.76 -2.88 -16.97
N GLU A 222 -4.83 -2.12 -17.58
CA GLU A 222 -4.66 -2.11 -19.04
C GLU A 222 -3.54 -3.05 -19.53
N GLY A 223 -2.77 -3.67 -18.60
CA GLY A 223 -1.69 -4.62 -18.90
C GLY A 223 -0.46 -4.00 -19.59
N ARG A 224 -0.31 -2.67 -19.56
CA ARG A 224 0.73 -1.92 -20.28
C ARG A 224 1.94 -1.69 -19.38
N THR A 225 2.76 -2.71 -19.22
CA THR A 225 3.93 -2.69 -18.30
C THR A 225 5.02 -1.71 -18.74
N GLU A 226 5.10 -1.41 -20.05
CA GLU A 226 6.11 -0.53 -20.63
C GLU A 226 5.90 0.97 -20.33
N VAL A 227 4.68 1.37 -19.93
CA VAL A 227 4.32 2.79 -19.70
C VAL A 227 3.82 3.10 -18.30
N GLY A 228 3.65 2.07 -17.47
CA GLY A 228 3.11 2.21 -16.12
C GLY A 228 4.12 1.83 -15.03
N ILE A 229 3.65 1.79 -13.81
CA ILE A 229 4.41 1.36 -12.64
C ILE A 229 3.83 0.07 -12.07
N LEU A 230 4.66 -0.71 -11.42
CA LEU A 230 4.34 -1.99 -10.80
C LEU A 230 4.60 -1.91 -9.28
N PRO A 231 3.62 -1.39 -8.48
CA PRO A 231 3.77 -1.30 -7.04
C PRO A 231 3.90 -2.69 -6.43
N THR A 232 4.99 -2.98 -5.76
CA THR A 232 5.27 -4.32 -5.22
C THR A 232 6.02 -4.26 -3.90
N GLY A 233 5.73 -5.20 -3.00
CA GLY A 233 6.54 -5.46 -1.81
C GLY A 233 7.83 -6.21 -2.16
N GLN A 234 8.84 -6.09 -1.31
CA GLN A 234 10.14 -6.74 -1.50
C GLN A 234 10.06 -8.27 -1.43
N GLY A 235 9.01 -8.82 -0.79
CA GLY A 235 8.73 -10.25 -0.76
C GLY A 235 8.38 -10.87 -2.11
N VAL A 236 8.24 -10.07 -3.18
CA VAL A 236 7.95 -10.56 -4.54
C VAL A 236 8.91 -11.66 -5.00
N GLY A 237 10.20 -11.55 -4.69
CA GLY A 237 11.22 -12.52 -5.10
C GLY A 237 11.15 -13.87 -4.36
N SER A 238 10.19 -14.04 -3.45
CA SER A 238 9.90 -15.31 -2.77
C SER A 238 8.59 -15.94 -3.25
N ILE A 239 8.02 -15.43 -4.34
CA ILE A 239 6.75 -15.89 -4.90
C ILE A 239 7.01 -16.42 -6.31
N ASP A 240 6.72 -17.69 -6.55
CA ASP A 240 6.99 -18.40 -7.81
C ASP A 240 5.74 -19.06 -8.42
N GLU A 241 4.56 -18.87 -7.78
CA GLU A 241 3.31 -19.52 -8.17
C GLU A 241 2.08 -18.61 -8.03
N LEU A 242 0.99 -19.02 -8.67
CA LEU A 242 -0.31 -18.35 -8.68
C LEU A 242 -1.41 -19.28 -8.12
N PRO A 243 -1.44 -19.59 -6.81
CA PRO A 243 -2.49 -20.42 -6.22
C PRO A 243 -3.83 -19.70 -6.21
N SER A 244 -4.92 -20.43 -5.95
CA SER A 244 -6.18 -19.79 -5.56
C SER A 244 -6.04 -19.09 -4.20
N VAL A 245 -6.87 -18.08 -3.92
CA VAL A 245 -6.90 -17.42 -2.61
C VAL A 245 -7.23 -18.42 -1.51
N ALA A 246 -8.16 -19.35 -1.76
CA ALA A 246 -8.56 -20.38 -0.79
C ALA A 246 -7.38 -21.29 -0.41
N ASP A 247 -6.65 -21.80 -1.41
CA ASP A 247 -5.48 -22.65 -1.17
C ASP A 247 -4.36 -21.88 -0.47
N LEU A 248 -4.12 -20.63 -0.88
CA LEU A 248 -3.13 -19.75 -0.27
C LEU A 248 -3.39 -19.54 1.21
N VAL A 249 -4.62 -19.15 1.58
CA VAL A 249 -5.01 -18.90 2.97
C VAL A 249 -4.88 -20.19 3.80
N SER A 250 -5.39 -21.30 3.29
CA SER A 250 -5.31 -22.61 3.97
C SER A 250 -3.85 -23.00 4.24
N ARG A 251 -2.97 -22.84 3.25
CA ARG A 251 -1.54 -23.15 3.36
C ARG A 251 -0.86 -22.22 4.36
N ILE A 252 -1.09 -20.90 4.31
CA ILE A 252 -0.49 -19.93 5.24
C ILE A 252 -0.85 -20.28 6.69
N VAL A 253 -2.10 -20.65 6.96
CA VAL A 253 -2.54 -21.06 8.30
C VAL A 253 -1.83 -22.35 8.74
N ALA A 254 -1.77 -23.36 7.87
CA ALA A 254 -1.10 -24.63 8.18
C ALA A 254 0.40 -24.41 8.45
N GLU A 255 1.11 -23.69 7.59
CA GLU A 255 2.53 -23.38 7.75
C GLU A 255 2.81 -22.57 9.04
N ALA A 256 1.93 -21.61 9.38
CA ALA A 256 2.07 -20.84 10.60
C ALA A 256 1.88 -21.72 11.84
N THR A 257 0.87 -22.59 11.83
CA THR A 257 0.63 -23.56 12.91
C THR A 257 1.86 -24.46 13.11
N GLU A 258 2.37 -25.04 12.03
CA GLU A 258 3.58 -25.88 12.10
C GLU A 258 4.80 -25.12 12.63
N ALA A 259 4.97 -23.86 12.23
CA ALA A 259 6.07 -23.03 12.70
C ALA A 259 5.97 -22.72 14.20
N LEU A 260 4.77 -22.43 14.70
CA LEU A 260 4.51 -22.17 16.12
C LEU A 260 4.67 -23.45 16.96
N ASP A 261 4.16 -24.59 16.47
CA ASP A 261 4.30 -25.89 17.16
C ASP A 261 5.77 -26.28 17.36
N ARG A 262 6.63 -26.02 16.36
CA ARG A 262 8.08 -26.26 16.48
C ARG A 262 8.73 -25.40 17.56
N LEU A 263 8.23 -24.18 17.80
CA LEU A 263 8.75 -23.29 18.83
C LEU A 263 8.25 -23.65 20.23
N CYS A 264 7.03 -24.18 20.34
CA CYS A 264 6.39 -24.52 21.61
C CYS A 264 6.62 -25.99 22.04
N GLY A 265 7.03 -26.87 21.14
CA GLY A 265 7.15 -28.31 21.33
C GLY A 265 8.55 -28.81 21.72
N GLY A 266 9.46 -27.89 22.15
CA GLY A 266 10.83 -28.21 22.62
C GLY A 266 10.93 -28.37 24.12
#